data_cf06380630175e4eadfff8222f49c56e
#
_entry.id   cf06380630175e4eadfff8222f49c56e
#
_cell.length_a   1.000
_cell.length_b   1.000
_cell.length_c   1.000
_cell.angle_alpha   90.00
_cell.angle_beta   90.00
_cell.angle_gamma   90.00
#
_symmetry.space_group_name_H-M   'P 1'
#
loop_
_entity.id
_entity.type
_entity.pdbx_description
1 polymer ?
#
loop_
_entity_poly.entity_id
_entity_poly.type
_entity_poly.pdbx_seq_one_letter_code
_entity_poly.pdbx_strand_id
1 'polypeptide(L)'
;MHISDMQRDELRTLLQAARNEAKAFEDLTEEIEDSENNISIMDAQVHMFRKQTKPSFIVLLFFGLLLLILAGALSILDIGFRILFAVWGLILPVFGVLNYRSNKKRHKKLQLSCRQAQAEFAELNRKRDALTLEKIWLVPDNYRYSMALDKMLEYLDDGLTRDWAGAVALYKEQLHRWQLEINSEEVLELSRQTMIAAQAAQRNASAAAGFAAWGAFKR
;
A
#
# COMPACT_ATOMS: atom_id res chain seq x y z
N MET A 1 3.13 33.86 26.20
CA MET A 1 1.98 34.46 25.54
C MET A 1 0.99 33.33 25.25
N HIS A 2 -0.24 33.42 25.77
CA HIS A 2 -1.20 32.34 25.62
C HIS A 2 -2.01 32.61 24.34
N ILE A 3 -2.27 31.57 23.52
CA ILE A 3 -3.00 31.72 22.25
C ILE A 3 -4.39 32.34 22.43
N SER A 4 -5.00 32.12 23.60
CA SER A 4 -6.32 32.69 23.98
C SER A 4 -6.32 34.22 24.10
N ASP A 5 -5.19 34.84 24.28
CA ASP A 5 -5.05 36.27 24.59
C ASP A 5 -4.63 37.11 23.36
N MET A 6 -4.46 36.43 22.21
CA MET A 6 -4.01 37.04 20.95
C MET A 6 -5.15 37.80 20.27
N GLN A 7 -4.83 38.96 19.69
CA GLN A 7 -5.74 39.68 18.80
C GLN A 7 -5.88 38.91 17.45
N ARG A 8 -6.97 39.18 16.73
CA ARG A 8 -7.34 38.46 15.50
C ARG A 8 -6.17 38.38 14.50
N ASP A 9 -5.47 39.48 14.24
CA ASP A 9 -4.40 39.53 13.24
C ASP A 9 -3.16 38.76 13.68
N GLU A 10 -2.83 38.81 14.97
CA GLU A 10 -1.74 38.03 15.56
C GLU A 10 -2.07 36.54 15.55
N LEU A 11 -3.29 36.18 15.92
CA LEU A 11 -3.79 34.81 15.88
C LEU A 11 -3.77 34.26 14.46
N ARG A 12 -4.23 35.04 13.47
CA ARG A 12 -4.20 34.67 12.06
C ARG A 12 -2.76 34.39 11.59
N THR A 13 -1.84 35.28 11.91
CA THR A 13 -0.42 35.13 11.53
C THR A 13 0.19 33.88 12.16
N LEU A 14 -0.11 33.63 13.45
CA LEU A 14 0.34 32.43 14.15
C LEU A 14 -0.21 31.15 13.51
N LEU A 15 -1.54 31.10 13.29
CA LEU A 15 -2.20 29.93 12.71
C LEU A 15 -1.72 29.64 11.29
N GLN A 16 -1.45 30.67 10.49
CA GLN A 16 -0.91 30.50 9.14
C GLN A 16 0.52 29.94 9.16
N ALA A 17 1.36 30.39 10.10
CA ALA A 17 2.68 29.83 10.29
C ALA A 17 2.61 28.38 10.80
N ALA A 18 1.81 28.12 11.81
CA ALA A 18 1.59 26.77 12.35
C ALA A 18 1.04 25.79 11.31
N ARG A 19 0.10 26.25 10.46
CA ARG A 19 -0.42 25.46 9.35
C ARG A 19 0.66 25.08 8.34
N ASN A 20 1.53 26.03 7.99
CA ASN A 20 2.63 25.74 7.05
C ASN A 20 3.62 24.73 7.65
N GLU A 21 3.92 24.84 8.95
CA GLU A 21 4.74 23.85 9.67
C GLU A 21 4.05 22.48 9.72
N ALA A 22 2.74 22.43 10.05
CA ALA A 22 1.96 21.19 10.09
C ALA A 22 1.95 20.50 8.73
N LYS A 23 1.65 21.25 7.67
CA LYS A 23 1.61 20.72 6.31
C LYS A 23 2.96 20.17 5.86
N ALA A 24 4.05 20.91 6.11
CA ALA A 24 5.39 20.43 5.77
C ALA A 24 5.76 19.13 6.52
N PHE A 25 5.32 19.00 7.76
CA PHE A 25 5.52 17.77 8.55
C PHE A 25 4.66 16.60 8.05
N GLU A 26 3.40 16.86 7.71
CA GLU A 26 2.47 15.86 7.15
C GLU A 26 2.97 15.36 5.78
N ASP A 27 3.33 16.27 4.86
CA ASP A 27 3.84 15.93 3.53
C ASP A 27 5.10 15.05 3.62
N LEU A 28 6.06 15.40 4.50
CA LEU A 28 7.25 14.58 4.72
C LEU A 28 6.95 13.23 5.39
N THR A 29 5.94 13.18 6.24
CA THR A 29 5.55 11.92 6.89
C THR A 29 4.93 10.96 5.88
N GLU A 30 4.09 11.46 4.98
CA GLU A 30 3.51 10.69 3.87
C GLU A 30 4.60 10.18 2.91
N GLU A 31 5.56 11.04 2.50
CA GLU A 31 6.70 10.62 1.67
C GLU A 31 7.55 9.53 2.34
N ILE A 32 7.74 9.61 3.66
CA ILE A 32 8.47 8.62 4.45
C ILE A 32 7.73 7.29 4.46
N GLU A 33 6.41 7.30 4.68
CA GLU A 33 5.58 6.10 4.70
C GLU A 33 5.56 5.41 3.32
N ASP A 34 5.43 6.18 2.24
CA ASP A 34 5.50 5.67 0.87
C ASP A 34 6.87 5.07 0.56
N SER A 35 7.95 5.73 0.99
CA SER A 35 9.31 5.24 0.83
C SER A 35 9.54 3.93 1.61
N GLU A 36 9.04 3.82 2.84
CA GLU A 36 9.11 2.61 3.66
C GLU A 36 8.38 1.43 3.00
N ASN A 37 7.17 1.67 2.51
CA ASN A 37 6.39 0.68 1.77
C ASN A 37 7.13 0.19 0.51
N ASN A 38 7.73 1.10 -0.26
CA ASN A 38 8.52 0.75 -1.44
C ASN A 38 9.74 -0.10 -1.08
N ILE A 39 10.46 0.23 -0.01
CA ILE A 39 11.61 -0.55 0.48
C ILE A 39 11.15 -1.96 0.88
N SER A 40 10.05 -2.08 1.61
CA SER A 40 9.47 -3.36 2.03
C SER A 40 9.15 -4.26 0.82
N ILE A 41 8.52 -3.70 -0.22
CA ILE A 41 8.20 -4.42 -1.46
C ILE A 41 9.48 -4.85 -2.19
N MET A 42 10.47 -3.96 -2.31
CA MET A 42 11.75 -4.28 -2.95
C MET A 42 12.52 -5.36 -2.20
N ASP A 43 12.54 -5.32 -0.87
CA ASP A 43 13.25 -6.32 -0.05
C ASP A 43 12.57 -7.70 -0.17
N ALA A 44 11.24 -7.76 -0.16
CA ALA A 44 10.50 -8.98 -0.44
C ALA A 44 10.84 -9.56 -1.84
N GLN A 45 10.95 -8.71 -2.87
CA GLN A 45 11.36 -9.12 -4.22
C GLN A 45 12.80 -9.67 -4.24
N VAL A 46 13.75 -8.99 -3.59
CA VAL A 46 15.15 -9.45 -3.45
C VAL A 46 15.20 -10.84 -2.81
N HIS A 47 14.42 -11.03 -1.75
CA HIS A 47 14.34 -12.30 -1.03
C HIS A 47 13.75 -13.44 -1.90
N MET A 48 12.69 -13.16 -2.63
CA MET A 48 12.07 -14.13 -3.55
C MET A 48 13.03 -14.51 -4.70
N PHE A 49 13.70 -13.54 -5.32
CA PHE A 49 14.69 -13.81 -6.36
C PHE A 49 15.84 -14.68 -5.86
N ARG A 50 16.30 -14.45 -4.64
CA ARG A 50 17.38 -15.26 -4.02
C ARG A 50 16.95 -16.71 -3.82
N LYS A 51 15.68 -16.94 -3.49
CA LYS A 51 15.12 -18.28 -3.24
C LYS A 51 14.89 -19.06 -4.55
N GLN A 52 14.49 -18.40 -5.63
CA GLN A 52 14.12 -19.05 -6.90
C GLN A 52 15.29 -19.36 -7.83
N THR A 53 16.39 -18.58 -7.79
CA THR A 53 17.45 -18.67 -8.80
C THR A 53 18.41 -19.85 -8.61
N LYS A 54 18.65 -20.28 -7.37
CA LYS A 54 19.58 -21.37 -7.09
C LYS A 54 19.06 -22.77 -7.46
N PRO A 55 17.84 -23.17 -7.05
CA PRO A 55 17.36 -24.52 -7.34
C PRO A 55 17.16 -24.77 -8.84
N SER A 56 16.64 -23.79 -9.59
CA SER A 56 16.39 -23.95 -11.04
C SER A 56 17.64 -24.21 -11.85
N PHE A 57 18.75 -23.55 -11.51
CA PHE A 57 20.02 -23.73 -12.19
C PHE A 57 20.60 -25.14 -11.94
N ILE A 58 20.57 -25.61 -10.68
CA ILE A 58 21.08 -26.93 -10.29
C ILE A 58 20.26 -28.03 -10.95
N VAL A 59 18.93 -27.89 -10.97
CA VAL A 59 18.02 -28.84 -11.59
C VAL A 59 18.29 -28.95 -13.09
N LEU A 60 18.44 -27.83 -13.81
CA LEU A 60 18.74 -27.84 -15.24
C LEU A 60 20.10 -28.46 -15.56
N LEU A 61 21.13 -28.20 -14.73
CA LEU A 61 22.45 -28.85 -14.86
C LEU A 61 22.36 -30.36 -14.66
N PHE A 62 21.63 -30.80 -13.62
CA PHE A 62 21.47 -32.21 -13.29
C PHE A 62 20.71 -32.96 -14.38
N PHE A 63 19.63 -32.39 -14.90
CA PHE A 63 18.86 -32.95 -16.02
C PHE A 63 19.68 -33.02 -17.30
N GLY A 64 20.44 -31.98 -17.63
CA GLY A 64 21.33 -31.99 -18.81
C GLY A 64 22.41 -33.06 -18.73
N LEU A 65 23.03 -33.22 -17.55
CA LEU A 65 24.03 -34.26 -17.30
C LEU A 65 23.41 -35.67 -17.40
N LEU A 66 22.21 -35.85 -16.83
CA LEU A 66 21.49 -37.13 -16.89
C LEU A 66 21.18 -37.52 -18.35
N LEU A 67 20.73 -36.58 -19.19
CA LEU A 67 20.46 -36.82 -20.61
C LEU A 67 21.72 -37.19 -21.39
N LEU A 68 22.88 -36.60 -21.07
CA LEU A 68 24.16 -36.96 -21.67
C LEU A 68 24.60 -38.39 -21.30
N ILE A 69 24.43 -38.79 -20.04
CA ILE A 69 24.73 -40.15 -19.58
C ILE A 69 23.82 -41.16 -20.26
N LEU A 70 22.50 -40.85 -20.38
CA LEU A 70 21.54 -41.69 -21.08
C LEU A 70 21.87 -41.84 -22.57
N ALA A 71 22.31 -40.76 -23.25
CA ALA A 71 22.72 -40.81 -24.64
C ALA A 71 23.95 -41.73 -24.85
N GLY A 72 24.87 -41.82 -23.88
CA GLY A 72 26.03 -42.69 -23.90
C GLY A 72 25.74 -44.16 -23.52
N ALA A 73 24.86 -44.37 -22.51
CA ALA A 73 24.59 -45.69 -21.93
C ALA A 73 23.63 -46.55 -22.77
N LEU A 74 22.70 -45.93 -23.49
CA LEU A 74 21.68 -46.67 -24.27
C LEU A 74 22.20 -46.95 -25.70
N SER A 75 23.12 -47.92 -25.80
CA SER A 75 23.68 -48.39 -27.10
C SER A 75 22.63 -49.09 -27.98
N ILE A 76 21.49 -49.47 -27.42
CA ILE A 76 20.38 -50.20 -28.09
C ILE A 76 19.41 -49.26 -28.81
N LEU A 77 19.40 -47.97 -28.50
CA LEU A 77 18.53 -46.97 -29.13
C LEU A 77 18.99 -46.56 -30.53
N ASP A 78 18.03 -46.31 -31.39
CA ASP A 78 18.27 -45.78 -32.73
C ASP A 78 19.13 -44.52 -32.69
N ILE A 79 20.01 -44.35 -33.67
CA ILE A 79 20.97 -43.25 -33.76
C ILE A 79 20.29 -41.89 -33.63
N GLY A 80 19.06 -41.75 -34.18
CA GLY A 80 18.26 -40.51 -34.10
C GLY A 80 17.95 -40.08 -32.69
N PHE A 81 17.56 -41.01 -31.79
CA PHE A 81 17.28 -40.72 -30.38
C PHE A 81 18.56 -40.36 -29.60
N ARG A 82 19.68 -40.98 -29.91
CA ARG A 82 20.96 -40.66 -29.27
C ARG A 82 21.40 -39.23 -29.56
N ILE A 83 21.28 -38.81 -30.84
CA ILE A 83 21.58 -37.42 -31.26
C ILE A 83 20.65 -36.45 -30.54
N LEU A 84 19.35 -36.74 -30.45
CA LEU A 84 18.36 -35.89 -29.81
C LEU A 84 18.66 -35.70 -28.30
N PHE A 85 18.99 -36.77 -27.57
CA PHE A 85 19.40 -36.69 -26.16
C PHE A 85 20.72 -35.94 -25.97
N ALA A 86 21.68 -36.11 -26.84
CA ALA A 86 22.95 -35.38 -26.80
C ALA A 86 22.73 -33.86 -27.02
N VAL A 87 21.92 -33.50 -27.99
CA VAL A 87 21.59 -32.09 -28.30
C VAL A 87 20.88 -31.43 -27.12
N TRP A 88 19.82 -32.06 -26.57
CA TRP A 88 19.13 -31.54 -25.41
C TRP A 88 19.99 -31.52 -24.16
N GLY A 89 20.85 -32.53 -23.98
CA GLY A 89 21.82 -32.58 -22.89
C GLY A 89 22.82 -31.44 -22.89
N LEU A 90 23.14 -30.87 -24.06
CA LEU A 90 24.01 -29.70 -24.21
C LEU A 90 23.23 -28.39 -24.09
N ILE A 91 22.01 -28.29 -24.66
CA ILE A 91 21.22 -27.08 -24.67
C ILE A 91 20.76 -26.69 -23.26
N LEU A 92 20.31 -27.65 -22.45
CA LEU A 92 19.77 -27.36 -21.10
C LEU A 92 20.79 -26.71 -20.16
N PRO A 93 22.04 -27.20 -20.03
CA PRO A 93 23.05 -26.51 -19.22
C PRO A 93 23.39 -25.11 -19.72
N VAL A 94 23.50 -24.92 -21.05
CA VAL A 94 23.82 -23.61 -21.64
C VAL A 94 22.67 -22.62 -21.31
N PHE A 95 21.42 -23.03 -21.49
CA PHE A 95 20.28 -22.23 -21.15
C PHE A 95 20.23 -21.92 -19.64
N GLY A 96 20.56 -22.91 -18.81
CA GLY A 96 20.68 -22.73 -17.35
C GLY A 96 21.73 -21.69 -16.98
N VAL A 97 22.92 -21.72 -17.59
CA VAL A 97 23.97 -20.73 -17.34
C VAL A 97 23.59 -19.34 -17.80
N LEU A 98 22.96 -19.20 -18.98
CA LEU A 98 22.51 -17.91 -19.50
C LEU A 98 21.43 -17.30 -18.61
N ASN A 99 20.45 -18.10 -18.18
CA ASN A 99 19.40 -17.67 -17.28
C ASN A 99 19.95 -17.27 -15.90
N TYR A 100 20.89 -18.04 -15.35
CA TYR A 100 21.57 -17.71 -14.10
C TYR A 100 22.32 -16.37 -14.18
N ARG A 101 23.09 -16.15 -15.27
CA ARG A 101 23.82 -14.89 -15.47
C ARG A 101 22.87 -13.70 -15.60
N SER A 102 21.78 -13.85 -16.34
CA SER A 102 20.76 -12.82 -16.49
C SER A 102 20.11 -12.47 -15.13
N ASN A 103 19.70 -13.49 -14.38
CA ASN A 103 19.10 -13.33 -13.07
C ASN A 103 20.07 -12.72 -12.04
N LYS A 104 21.35 -13.07 -12.09
CA LYS A 104 22.39 -12.46 -11.25
C LYS A 104 22.54 -10.95 -11.52
N LYS A 105 22.48 -10.54 -12.81
CA LYS A 105 22.52 -9.12 -13.18
C LYS A 105 21.27 -8.38 -12.66
N ARG A 106 20.08 -8.97 -12.84
CA ARG A 106 18.81 -8.41 -12.32
C ARG A 106 18.82 -8.27 -10.80
N HIS A 107 19.30 -9.30 -10.10
CA HIS A 107 19.43 -9.27 -8.64
C HIS A 107 20.37 -8.16 -8.16
N LYS A 108 21.54 -7.99 -8.81
CA LYS A 108 22.45 -6.87 -8.48
C LYS A 108 21.80 -5.51 -8.72
N LYS A 109 21.08 -5.34 -9.83
CA LYS A 109 20.35 -4.09 -10.13
C LYS A 109 19.30 -3.79 -9.07
N LEU A 110 18.52 -4.80 -8.68
CA LEU A 110 17.48 -4.65 -7.65
C LEU A 110 18.09 -4.32 -6.28
N GLN A 111 19.20 -4.94 -5.90
CA GLN A 111 19.94 -4.60 -4.67
C GLN A 111 20.44 -3.15 -4.66
N LEU A 112 20.94 -2.66 -5.81
CA LEU A 112 21.36 -1.26 -5.92
C LEU A 112 20.17 -0.30 -5.76
N SER A 113 19.03 -0.60 -6.42
CA SER A 113 17.82 0.21 -6.26
C SER A 113 17.31 0.20 -4.82
N CYS A 114 17.35 -0.94 -4.13
CA CYS A 114 16.96 -1.02 -2.73
C CYS A 114 17.88 -0.17 -1.82
N ARG A 115 19.20 -0.17 -2.07
CA ARG A 115 20.14 0.68 -1.32
C ARG A 115 19.92 2.17 -1.59
N GLN A 116 19.58 2.53 -2.83
CA GLN A 116 19.23 3.92 -3.17
C GLN A 116 17.97 4.37 -2.44
N ALA A 117 16.91 3.54 -2.47
CA ALA A 117 15.69 3.83 -1.72
C ALA A 117 15.92 3.94 -0.20
N GLN A 118 16.79 3.11 0.38
CA GLN A 118 17.20 3.23 1.79
C GLN A 118 17.95 4.54 2.09
N ALA A 119 18.77 5.01 1.15
CA ALA A 119 19.48 6.28 1.31
C ALA A 119 18.50 7.47 1.21
N GLU A 120 17.54 7.43 0.29
CA GLU A 120 16.47 8.43 0.15
C GLU A 120 15.59 8.48 1.41
N PHE A 121 15.19 7.34 1.93
CA PHE A 121 14.46 7.22 3.18
C PHE A 121 15.23 7.85 4.37
N ALA A 122 16.53 7.59 4.47
CA ALA A 122 17.36 8.19 5.51
C ALA A 122 17.48 9.72 5.35
N GLU A 123 17.50 10.24 4.12
CA GLU A 123 17.50 11.66 3.84
C GLU A 123 16.17 12.32 4.22
N LEU A 124 15.03 11.69 3.87
CA LEU A 124 13.70 12.17 4.24
C LEU A 124 13.54 12.27 5.76
N ASN A 125 13.97 11.24 6.50
CA ASN A 125 13.95 11.28 7.96
C ASN A 125 14.82 12.43 8.52
N ARG A 126 16.00 12.67 7.95
CA ARG A 126 16.83 13.82 8.36
C ARG A 126 16.13 15.16 8.07
N LYS A 127 15.45 15.30 6.93
CA LYS A 127 14.68 16.50 6.61
C LYS A 127 13.56 16.71 7.61
N ARG A 128 12.81 15.65 7.95
CA ARG A 128 11.75 15.71 8.97
C ARG A 128 12.30 16.12 10.34
N ASP A 129 13.41 15.53 10.77
CA ASP A 129 14.02 15.81 12.08
C ASP A 129 14.66 17.23 12.13
N ALA A 130 14.99 17.80 10.97
CA ALA A 130 15.50 19.17 10.85
C ALA A 130 14.40 20.23 10.76
N LEU A 131 13.12 19.84 10.65
CA LEU A 131 12.01 20.80 10.62
C LEU A 131 11.91 21.55 11.94
N THR A 132 11.89 22.88 11.83
CA THR A 132 11.63 23.75 12.98
C THR A 132 10.13 23.89 13.16
N LEU A 133 9.60 23.29 14.23
CA LEU A 133 8.16 23.26 14.54
C LEU A 133 7.82 24.19 15.71
N GLU A 134 8.29 25.45 15.65
CA GLU A 134 8.13 26.38 16.78
C GLU A 134 6.71 26.88 16.96
N LYS A 135 6.01 27.17 15.88
CA LYS A 135 4.67 27.77 15.93
C LYS A 135 3.58 26.78 16.19
N ILE A 136 3.71 25.57 15.63
CA ILE A 136 2.75 24.49 15.86
C ILE A 136 2.71 24.06 17.36
N TRP A 137 3.82 24.18 18.07
CA TRP A 137 3.87 23.87 19.52
C TRP A 137 3.10 24.85 20.39
N LEU A 138 2.80 26.04 19.87
CA LEU A 138 1.94 27.01 20.56
C LEU A 138 0.45 26.67 20.43
N VAL A 139 0.09 25.81 19.48
CA VAL A 139 -1.27 25.32 19.27
C VAL A 139 -1.50 24.09 20.15
N PRO A 140 -2.67 23.93 20.80
CA PRO A 140 -3.00 22.72 21.54
C PRO A 140 -2.98 21.46 20.67
N ASP A 141 -2.52 20.33 21.22
CA ASP A 141 -2.24 19.07 20.51
C ASP A 141 -3.38 18.59 19.62
N ASN A 142 -4.63 18.75 20.09
CA ASN A 142 -5.82 18.31 19.38
C ASN A 142 -6.09 19.08 18.07
N TYR A 143 -5.34 20.14 17.78
CA TYR A 143 -5.56 21.01 16.61
C TYR A 143 -4.27 21.21 15.79
N ARG A 144 -3.19 20.44 16.05
CA ARG A 144 -1.88 20.54 15.39
C ARG A 144 -1.82 19.87 14.03
N TYR A 145 -2.89 19.80 13.29
CA TYR A 145 -2.92 19.23 11.94
C TYR A 145 -3.46 20.25 10.94
N SER A 146 -2.95 20.16 9.71
CA SER A 146 -3.15 21.19 8.68
C SER A 146 -4.63 21.48 8.41
N MET A 147 -5.46 20.43 8.33
CA MET A 147 -6.91 20.58 8.08
C MET A 147 -7.63 21.38 9.19
N ALA A 148 -7.29 21.17 10.46
CA ALA A 148 -7.89 21.93 11.55
C ALA A 148 -7.50 23.40 11.50
N LEU A 149 -6.21 23.66 11.23
CA LEU A 149 -5.66 25.00 11.13
C LEU A 149 -6.23 25.75 9.92
N ASP A 150 -6.43 25.06 8.78
CA ASP A 150 -7.08 25.61 7.60
C ASP A 150 -8.51 26.06 7.91
N LYS A 151 -9.29 25.22 8.58
CA LYS A 151 -10.67 25.57 8.93
C LYS A 151 -10.75 26.71 9.93
N MET A 152 -9.84 26.74 10.91
CA MET A 152 -9.80 27.86 11.87
C MET A 152 -9.40 29.17 11.20
N LEU A 153 -8.47 29.15 10.22
CA LEU A 153 -8.13 30.31 9.41
C LEU A 153 -9.30 30.79 8.57
N GLU A 154 -10.03 29.87 7.92
CA GLU A 154 -11.25 30.18 7.16
C GLU A 154 -12.27 30.91 8.03
N TYR A 155 -12.54 30.44 9.25
CA TYR A 155 -13.48 31.10 10.18
C TYR A 155 -13.02 32.51 10.60
N LEU A 156 -11.72 32.71 10.75
CA LEU A 156 -11.16 34.03 11.03
C LEU A 156 -11.25 34.93 9.79
N ASP A 157 -10.94 34.44 8.60
CA ASP A 157 -10.96 35.20 7.36
C ASP A 157 -12.38 35.61 6.96
N ASP A 158 -13.34 34.72 7.12
CA ASP A 158 -14.76 34.98 6.88
C ASP A 158 -15.42 35.86 7.98
N GLY A 159 -14.68 36.19 9.03
CA GLY A 159 -15.16 37.01 10.12
C GLY A 159 -16.20 36.34 11.03
N LEU A 160 -16.30 35.00 10.95
CA LEU A 160 -17.22 34.20 11.80
C LEU A 160 -16.78 34.21 13.27
N THR A 161 -15.48 34.38 13.51
CA THR A 161 -14.90 34.55 14.84
C THR A 161 -13.78 35.58 14.85
N ARG A 162 -13.41 36.05 16.04
CA ARG A 162 -12.33 37.00 16.24
C ARG A 162 -11.22 36.49 17.15
N ASP A 163 -11.44 35.34 17.79
CA ASP A 163 -10.57 34.78 18.79
C ASP A 163 -10.41 33.26 18.64
N TRP A 164 -9.46 32.72 19.37
CA TRP A 164 -9.17 31.29 19.41
C TRP A 164 -10.38 30.46 19.90
N ALA A 165 -11.05 30.91 20.96
CA ALA A 165 -12.14 30.15 21.57
C ALA A 165 -13.32 29.99 20.60
N GLY A 166 -13.67 31.04 19.87
CA GLY A 166 -14.69 31.00 18.82
C GLY A 166 -14.30 30.09 17.66
N ALA A 167 -13.03 30.13 17.19
CA ALA A 167 -12.55 29.25 16.13
C ALA A 167 -12.63 27.77 16.54
N VAL A 168 -12.23 27.45 17.77
CA VAL A 168 -12.34 26.09 18.34
C VAL A 168 -13.79 25.64 18.46
N ALA A 169 -14.69 26.51 18.91
CA ALA A 169 -16.11 26.20 19.04
C ALA A 169 -16.73 25.83 17.68
N LEU A 170 -16.49 26.64 16.66
CA LEU A 170 -16.97 26.41 15.29
C LEU A 170 -16.37 25.13 14.71
N TYR A 171 -15.10 24.88 14.94
CA TYR A 171 -14.44 23.65 14.45
C TYR A 171 -15.02 22.39 15.11
N LYS A 172 -15.29 22.42 16.42
CA LYS A 172 -15.95 21.31 17.13
C LYS A 172 -17.37 21.05 16.60
N GLU A 173 -18.12 22.10 16.31
CA GLU A 173 -19.46 21.98 15.72
C GLU A 173 -19.37 21.34 14.32
N GLN A 174 -18.41 21.75 13.51
CA GLN A 174 -18.16 21.15 12.19
C GLN A 174 -17.79 19.67 12.29
N LEU A 175 -16.89 19.30 13.21
CA LEU A 175 -16.54 17.90 13.46
C LEU A 175 -17.76 17.06 13.85
N HIS A 176 -18.61 17.60 14.71
CA HIS A 176 -19.83 16.92 15.11
C HIS A 176 -20.78 16.70 13.92
N ARG A 177 -20.93 17.69 13.05
CA ARG A 177 -21.72 17.56 11.81
C ARG A 177 -21.16 16.46 10.90
N TRP A 178 -19.84 16.44 10.67
CA TRP A 178 -19.20 15.39 9.87
C TRP A 178 -19.39 14.00 10.45
N GLN A 179 -19.28 13.85 11.77
CA GLN A 179 -19.56 12.57 12.43
C GLN A 179 -21.01 12.11 12.21
N LEU A 180 -21.98 13.04 12.27
CA LEU A 180 -23.38 12.71 11.99
C LEU A 180 -23.60 12.32 10.53
N GLU A 181 -22.95 12.99 9.58
CA GLU A 181 -23.00 12.65 8.15
C GLU A 181 -22.44 11.24 7.90
N ILE A 182 -21.22 10.94 8.40
CA ILE A 182 -20.58 9.63 8.25
C ILE A 182 -21.46 8.53 8.88
N ASN A 183 -21.96 8.74 10.08
CA ASN A 183 -22.85 7.77 10.73
C ASN A 183 -24.15 7.55 9.95
N SER A 184 -24.70 8.60 9.33
CA SER A 184 -25.91 8.49 8.51
C SER A 184 -25.66 7.71 7.21
N GLU A 185 -24.50 7.88 6.58
CA GLU A 185 -24.12 7.11 5.39
C GLU A 185 -23.88 5.63 5.71
N GLU A 186 -23.23 5.32 6.84
CA GLU A 186 -23.07 3.94 7.31
C GLU A 186 -24.42 3.26 7.57
N VAL A 187 -25.35 3.94 8.23
CA VAL A 187 -26.69 3.42 8.49
C VAL A 187 -27.48 3.18 7.20
N LEU A 188 -27.35 4.08 6.22
CA LEU A 188 -27.98 3.93 4.91
C LEU A 188 -27.41 2.73 4.15
N GLU A 189 -26.09 2.52 4.17
CA GLU A 189 -25.45 1.39 3.52
C GLU A 189 -25.83 0.06 4.18
N LEU A 190 -25.86 0.00 5.52
CA LEU A 190 -26.32 -1.17 6.27
C LEU A 190 -27.79 -1.50 5.96
N SER A 191 -28.65 -0.47 5.86
CA SER A 191 -30.04 -0.62 5.49
C SER A 191 -30.20 -1.17 4.06
N ARG A 192 -29.37 -0.70 3.13
CA ARG A 192 -29.33 -1.21 1.74
C ARG A 192 -28.91 -2.69 1.68
N GLN A 193 -27.88 -3.06 2.42
CA GLN A 193 -27.41 -4.45 2.50
C GLN A 193 -28.44 -5.38 3.10
N THR A 194 -29.12 -4.97 4.17
CA THR A 194 -30.20 -5.74 4.79
C THR A 194 -31.40 -5.92 3.87
N MET A 195 -31.75 -4.90 3.09
CA MET A 195 -32.82 -4.99 2.11
C MET A 195 -32.49 -5.95 0.96
N ILE A 196 -31.26 -5.93 0.45
CA ILE A 196 -30.78 -6.87 -0.58
C ILE A 196 -30.81 -8.31 -0.03
N ALA A 197 -30.35 -8.52 1.19
CA ALA A 197 -30.38 -9.85 1.82
C ALA A 197 -31.82 -10.36 2.04
N ALA A 198 -32.74 -9.50 2.46
CA ALA A 198 -34.15 -9.84 2.61
C ALA A 198 -34.81 -10.21 1.26
N GLN A 199 -34.53 -9.47 0.18
CA GLN A 199 -35.02 -9.78 -1.15
C GLN A 199 -34.45 -11.12 -1.67
N ALA A 200 -33.18 -11.43 -1.43
CA ALA A 200 -32.56 -12.70 -1.78
C ALA A 200 -33.20 -13.86 -1.01
N ALA A 201 -33.45 -13.71 0.29
CA ALA A 201 -34.15 -14.69 1.11
C ALA A 201 -35.58 -14.94 0.61
N GLN A 202 -36.31 -13.89 0.25
CA GLN A 202 -37.66 -13.99 -0.30
C GLN A 202 -37.69 -14.73 -1.67
N ARG A 203 -36.73 -14.47 -2.56
CA ARG A 203 -36.59 -15.20 -3.83
C ARG A 203 -36.27 -16.67 -3.60
N ASN A 204 -35.41 -17.01 -2.67
CA ASN A 204 -35.08 -18.38 -2.32
C ASN A 204 -36.28 -19.13 -1.71
N ALA A 205 -37.05 -18.47 -0.85
CA ALA A 205 -38.26 -19.04 -0.28
C ALA A 205 -39.36 -19.31 -1.33
N SER A 206 -39.55 -18.37 -2.29
CA SER A 206 -40.52 -18.58 -3.39
C SER A 206 -40.09 -19.68 -4.34
N ALA A 207 -38.78 -19.83 -4.62
CA ALA A 207 -38.25 -20.94 -5.41
C ALA A 207 -38.45 -22.28 -4.69
N ALA A 208 -38.17 -22.35 -3.39
CA ALA A 208 -38.37 -23.57 -2.59
C ALA A 208 -39.86 -23.97 -2.55
N ALA A 209 -40.78 -23.02 -2.40
CA ALA A 209 -42.23 -23.26 -2.48
C ALA A 209 -42.67 -23.80 -3.85
N GLY A 210 -42.11 -23.25 -4.94
CA GLY A 210 -42.35 -23.74 -6.31
C GLY A 210 -41.89 -25.17 -6.53
N PHE A 211 -40.71 -25.56 -6.01
CA PHE A 211 -40.19 -26.92 -6.06
C PHE A 211 -41.04 -27.88 -5.24
N ALA A 212 -41.52 -27.49 -4.04
CA ALA A 212 -42.38 -28.29 -3.21
C ALA A 212 -43.74 -28.54 -3.89
N ALA A 213 -44.36 -27.54 -4.48
CA ALA A 213 -45.59 -27.67 -5.24
C ALA A 213 -45.43 -28.60 -6.46
N TRP A 214 -44.33 -28.54 -7.18
CA TRP A 214 -44.02 -29.39 -8.32
C TRP A 214 -43.77 -30.84 -7.92
N GLY A 215 -43.13 -31.06 -6.77
CA GLY A 215 -42.95 -32.43 -6.18
C GLY A 215 -44.27 -33.08 -5.75
N ALA A 216 -45.25 -32.30 -5.29
CA ALA A 216 -46.58 -32.79 -4.92
C ALA A 216 -47.42 -33.16 -6.11
N PHE A 217 -47.21 -32.57 -7.29
CA PHE A 217 -47.97 -32.88 -8.52
C PHE A 217 -47.48 -34.18 -9.22
N LYS A 218 -46.32 -34.69 -8.85
CA LYS A 218 -45.74 -35.90 -9.45
C LYS A 218 -46.06 -37.20 -8.66
N ARG A 219 -46.82 -37.15 -7.57
CA ARG A 219 -47.36 -38.28 -6.86
C ARG A 219 -48.81 -38.49 -7.21
#